data_0c97803a873d22349b4c11d62e3c6f69
#
_entry.id   0c97803a873d22349b4c11d62e3c6f69
#
_cell.length_a   1.000
_cell.length_b   1.000
_cell.length_c   1.000
_cell.angle_alpha   90.00
_cell.angle_beta   90.00
_cell.angle_gamma   90.00
#
_symmetry.space_group_name_H-M   'P 1'
#
loop_
_entity.id
_entity.type
_entity.pdbx_description
1 polymer ?
#
loop_
_entity_poly.entity_id
_entity_poly.type
_entity_poly.pdbx_seq_one_letter_code
_entity_poly.pdbx_strand_id
1 'polypeptide(L)'
;DTYAWNSFLRRKTQTTYMATGRDEEGNLLTSITNQGDDYLQYAKEAGGNRTMYLEGQLSYSRLLADNHQIDGLLLYNMRDYVNADAASAIYSLPYRTQGIAARLSYSYKGRYFIEGNFGYNGSENFSKGNKWGFFPSVAGGWLVTNEKFMENALSVLSKLKFRGSYGLVGNDQLAGRRFAFLSTINSGNGFTYGLTGNQGIGGKFEGDFGVEDLSWETVKKTDIGVEIGLWDCVNIQADYFHEKREDIFMQRKTIP
;
A
#
# COMPACT_ATOMS: atom_id res chain seq x y z
N ASP A 1 -12.80 -9.87 -8.04
CA ASP A 1 -13.64 -10.62 -7.10
C ASP A 1 -12.88 -11.84 -6.60
N THR A 2 -12.61 -11.90 -5.30
CA THR A 2 -12.04 -13.09 -4.66
C THR A 2 -13.20 -13.92 -4.09
N TYR A 3 -13.29 -15.14 -4.55
CA TYR A 3 -14.32 -16.08 -4.09
C TYR A 3 -14.04 -16.52 -2.64
N ALA A 4 -15.09 -16.67 -1.85
CA ALA A 4 -15.02 -17.28 -0.54
C ALA A 4 -14.45 -18.69 -0.67
N TRP A 5 -13.33 -18.95 -0.01
CA TRP A 5 -12.71 -20.25 -0.03
C TRP A 5 -13.07 -21.03 1.23
N ASN A 6 -13.56 -22.26 1.04
CA ASN A 6 -13.95 -23.16 2.11
C ASN A 6 -12.93 -24.29 2.20
N SER A 7 -12.28 -24.43 3.34
CA SER A 7 -11.43 -25.60 3.65
C SER A 7 -12.13 -26.55 4.61
N PHE A 8 -11.94 -27.84 4.36
CA PHE A 8 -12.49 -28.91 5.19
C PHE A 8 -11.36 -29.61 5.91
N LEU A 9 -11.38 -29.57 7.22
CA LEU A 9 -10.43 -30.29 8.06
C LEU A 9 -11.13 -31.45 8.75
N ARG A 10 -10.52 -32.62 8.67
CA ARG A 10 -10.94 -33.80 9.43
C ARG A 10 -9.84 -34.09 10.42
N ARG A 11 -10.15 -34.03 11.70
CA ARG A 11 -9.19 -34.25 12.78
C ARG A 11 -9.69 -35.35 13.68
N LYS A 12 -8.76 -36.15 14.14
CA LYS A 12 -8.96 -37.05 15.29
C LYS A 12 -7.80 -36.80 16.24
N THR A 13 -8.11 -36.28 17.42
CA THR A 13 -7.14 -36.10 18.48
C THR A 13 -6.99 -37.41 19.23
N GLN A 14 -5.76 -37.83 19.52
CA GLN A 14 -5.49 -39.00 20.32
C GLN A 14 -5.52 -38.65 21.81
N THR A 15 -6.05 -39.54 22.62
CA THR A 15 -5.94 -39.45 24.08
C THR A 15 -4.49 -39.53 24.48
N THR A 16 -4.01 -38.55 25.26
CA THR A 16 -2.65 -38.54 25.80
C THR A 16 -2.66 -38.85 27.28
N TYR A 17 -1.66 -39.60 27.71
CA TYR A 17 -1.52 -40.09 29.06
C TYR A 17 -0.21 -39.62 29.68
N MET A 18 -0.24 -39.31 30.96
CA MET A 18 0.94 -39.03 31.76
C MET A 18 1.16 -40.16 32.77
N ALA A 19 2.38 -40.64 32.88
CA ALA A 19 2.75 -41.61 33.89
C ALA A 19 2.74 -40.96 35.30
N THR A 20 1.96 -41.48 36.20
CA THR A 20 1.82 -40.97 37.57
C THR A 20 2.56 -41.81 38.62
N GLY A 21 2.98 -43.03 38.25
CA GLY A 21 3.71 -43.93 39.15
C GLY A 21 3.84 -45.30 38.57
N ARG A 22 4.20 -46.26 39.42
CA ARG A 22 4.17 -47.70 39.14
C ARG A 22 3.40 -48.43 40.23
N ASP A 23 2.71 -49.50 39.87
CA ASP A 23 2.10 -50.39 40.81
C ASP A 23 3.14 -51.34 41.47
N GLU A 24 2.68 -52.16 42.40
CA GLU A 24 3.55 -53.12 43.12
C GLU A 24 4.15 -54.24 42.20
N GLU A 25 3.54 -54.39 41.02
CA GLU A 25 3.97 -55.34 39.98
C GLU A 25 4.89 -54.66 38.93
N GLY A 26 5.15 -53.35 39.05
CA GLY A 26 6.04 -52.59 38.17
C GLY A 26 5.39 -52.01 36.93
N ASN A 27 4.08 -52.16 36.71
CA ASN A 27 3.36 -51.57 35.58
C ASN A 27 3.17 -50.06 35.76
N LEU A 28 3.14 -49.33 34.66
CA LEU A 28 2.94 -47.86 34.69
C LEU A 28 1.48 -47.53 35.04
N LEU A 29 1.32 -46.75 36.09
CA LEU A 29 0.07 -46.05 36.37
C LEU A 29 0.02 -44.77 35.53
N THR A 30 -1.08 -44.57 34.78
CA THR A 30 -1.25 -43.44 33.90
C THR A 30 -2.52 -42.69 34.22
N SER A 31 -2.48 -41.35 34.10
CA SER A 31 -3.67 -40.52 34.09
C SER A 31 -3.85 -39.86 32.71
N ILE A 32 -5.08 -39.64 32.30
CA ILE A 32 -5.40 -38.95 31.07
C ILE A 32 -5.10 -37.46 31.26
N THR A 33 -4.20 -36.90 30.43
CA THR A 33 -3.89 -35.48 30.41
C THR A 33 -4.74 -34.72 29.38
N ASN A 34 -5.09 -35.39 28.30
CA ASN A 34 -5.98 -34.85 27.30
C ASN A 34 -6.85 -35.98 26.74
N GLN A 35 -8.16 -35.80 26.81
CA GLN A 35 -9.12 -36.74 26.24
C GLN A 35 -9.16 -36.56 24.72
N GLY A 36 -8.90 -37.63 23.99
CA GLY A 36 -9.02 -37.64 22.53
C GLY A 36 -10.46 -37.86 22.07
N ASP A 37 -10.66 -37.71 20.79
CA ASP A 37 -11.95 -37.90 20.14
C ASP A 37 -12.11 -39.38 19.69
N ASP A 38 -13.27 -39.97 19.95
CA ASP A 38 -13.58 -41.35 19.52
C ASP A 38 -13.86 -41.42 18.01
N TYR A 39 -14.19 -40.30 17.38
CA TYR A 39 -14.55 -40.22 15.96
C TYR A 39 -13.89 -39.02 15.29
N LEU A 40 -13.89 -39.02 13.96
CA LEU A 40 -13.38 -37.88 13.16
C LEU A 40 -14.27 -36.67 13.32
N GLN A 41 -13.69 -35.56 13.79
CA GLN A 41 -14.37 -34.30 13.84
C GLN A 41 -14.30 -33.60 12.48
N TYR A 42 -15.31 -32.78 12.21
CA TYR A 42 -15.40 -31.95 11.02
C TYR A 42 -15.33 -30.47 11.41
N ALA A 43 -14.40 -29.74 10.78
CA ALA A 43 -14.34 -28.29 10.88
C ALA A 43 -14.39 -27.68 9.49
N LYS A 44 -15.07 -26.57 9.36
CA LYS A 44 -15.16 -25.79 8.14
C LYS A 44 -14.64 -24.38 8.41
N GLU A 45 -13.70 -23.96 7.59
CA GLU A 45 -13.22 -22.57 7.56
C GLU A 45 -13.70 -21.92 6.27
N ALA A 46 -14.13 -20.67 6.36
CA ALA A 46 -14.55 -19.88 5.21
C ALA A 46 -13.95 -18.49 5.33
N GLY A 47 -13.30 -18.05 4.26
CA GLY A 47 -12.71 -16.73 4.16
C GLY A 47 -13.13 -16.02 2.87
N GLY A 48 -12.98 -14.73 2.83
CA GLY A 48 -13.26 -13.95 1.63
C GLY A 48 -12.89 -12.49 1.83
N ASN A 49 -12.72 -11.79 0.72
CA ASN A 49 -12.57 -10.35 0.72
C ASN A 49 -13.46 -9.72 -0.36
N ARG A 50 -13.75 -8.45 -0.20
CA ARG A 50 -14.48 -7.66 -1.18
C ARG A 50 -13.73 -6.37 -1.45
N THR A 51 -13.51 -6.09 -2.73
CA THR A 51 -13.04 -4.80 -3.20
C THR A 51 -14.10 -4.16 -4.07
N MET A 52 -14.48 -2.94 -3.74
CA MET A 52 -15.28 -2.07 -4.61
C MET A 52 -14.38 -0.95 -5.11
N TYR A 53 -14.40 -0.72 -6.42
CA TYR A 53 -13.68 0.38 -7.06
C TYR A 53 -14.63 1.12 -7.98
N LEU A 54 -14.64 2.43 -7.85
CA LEU A 54 -15.38 3.33 -8.73
C LEU A 54 -14.40 4.36 -9.27
N GLU A 55 -14.47 4.61 -10.58
CA GLU A 55 -13.69 5.63 -11.25
C GLU A 55 -14.57 6.40 -12.22
N GLY A 56 -14.42 7.71 -12.23
CA GLY A 56 -15.00 8.61 -13.22
C GLY A 56 -13.93 9.47 -13.84
N GLN A 57 -13.91 9.55 -15.17
CA GLN A 57 -12.90 10.29 -15.93
C GLN A 57 -13.55 11.24 -16.93
N LEU A 58 -13.02 12.47 -16.99
CA LEU A 58 -13.32 13.45 -18.03
C LEU A 58 -12.04 13.82 -18.73
N SER A 59 -12.01 13.68 -20.05
CA SER A 59 -10.86 14.07 -20.89
C SER A 59 -11.26 15.11 -21.91
N TYR A 60 -10.34 16.04 -22.17
CA TYR A 60 -10.47 17.07 -23.18
C TYR A 60 -9.18 17.13 -23.99
N SER A 61 -9.31 17.20 -25.31
CA SER A 61 -8.16 17.35 -26.20
C SER A 61 -8.55 18.27 -27.37
N ARG A 62 -7.74 19.27 -27.63
CA ARG A 62 -8.01 20.21 -28.74
C ARG A 62 -6.73 20.80 -29.30
N LEU A 63 -6.64 20.81 -30.62
CA LEU A 63 -5.67 21.58 -31.39
C LEU A 63 -6.29 22.95 -31.76
N LEU A 64 -5.64 24.02 -31.35
CA LEU A 64 -6.04 25.39 -31.63
C LEU A 64 -5.04 26.02 -32.59
N ALA A 65 -5.55 26.73 -33.62
CA ALA A 65 -4.73 27.47 -34.59
C ALA A 65 -3.55 26.65 -35.15
N ASP A 66 -3.74 25.31 -35.34
CA ASP A 66 -2.78 24.34 -35.88
C ASP A 66 -1.43 24.22 -35.15
N ASN A 67 -1.24 24.99 -34.09
CA ASN A 67 0.04 25.05 -33.39
C ASN A 67 -0.04 24.86 -31.88
N HIS A 68 -1.22 24.93 -31.29
CA HIS A 68 -1.43 24.88 -29.85
C HIS A 68 -2.26 23.66 -29.48
N GLN A 69 -1.61 22.62 -29.00
CA GLN A 69 -2.30 21.44 -28.48
C GLN A 69 -2.53 21.59 -26.98
N ILE A 70 -3.77 21.43 -26.55
CA ILE A 70 -4.17 21.44 -25.14
C ILE A 70 -4.85 20.12 -24.84
N ASP A 71 -4.37 19.41 -23.82
CA ASP A 71 -4.97 18.18 -23.33
C ASP A 71 -5.22 18.32 -21.82
N GLY A 72 -6.42 17.97 -21.41
CA GLY A 72 -6.86 18.00 -20.02
C GLY A 72 -7.44 16.67 -19.60
N LEU A 73 -7.18 16.28 -18.37
CA LEU A 73 -7.74 15.10 -17.72
C LEU A 73 -8.17 15.46 -16.31
N LEU A 74 -9.39 15.10 -15.95
CA LEU A 74 -9.89 15.11 -14.58
C LEU A 74 -10.36 13.71 -14.24
N LEU A 75 -9.90 13.17 -13.13
CA LEU A 75 -10.21 11.84 -12.66
C LEU A 75 -10.65 11.90 -11.20
N TYR A 76 -11.73 11.18 -10.89
CA TYR A 76 -12.12 10.86 -9.52
C TYR A 76 -12.13 9.36 -9.34
N ASN A 77 -11.57 8.88 -8.23
CA ASN A 77 -11.64 7.47 -7.87
C ASN A 77 -11.96 7.27 -6.39
N MET A 78 -12.53 6.12 -6.09
CA MET A 78 -12.70 5.63 -4.72
C MET A 78 -12.53 4.11 -4.68
N ARG A 79 -11.98 3.63 -3.58
CA ARG A 79 -11.79 2.21 -3.31
C ARG A 79 -12.23 1.89 -1.89
N ASP A 80 -13.00 0.80 -1.75
CA ASP A 80 -13.40 0.20 -0.48
C ASP A 80 -12.95 -1.27 -0.49
N TYR A 81 -12.12 -1.66 0.47
CA TYR A 81 -11.65 -3.02 0.64
C TYR A 81 -12.02 -3.54 2.02
N VAL A 82 -12.65 -4.71 2.09
CA VAL A 82 -13.03 -5.40 3.33
C VAL A 82 -12.50 -6.82 3.29
N ASN A 83 -11.84 -7.24 4.36
CA ASN A 83 -11.46 -8.62 4.58
C ASN A 83 -12.39 -9.24 5.63
N ALA A 84 -13.15 -10.28 5.25
CA ALA A 84 -14.08 -10.98 6.13
C ALA A 84 -13.36 -11.97 7.08
N ASP A 85 -12.13 -12.37 6.73
CA ASP A 85 -11.31 -13.31 7.51
C ASP A 85 -10.06 -12.59 8.05
N ALA A 86 -10.29 -11.52 8.81
CA ALA A 86 -9.22 -10.72 9.36
C ALA A 86 -8.73 -11.28 10.70
N ALA A 87 -7.42 -11.35 10.87
CA ALA A 87 -6.78 -11.86 12.09
C ALA A 87 -7.02 -10.99 13.34
N SER A 88 -7.47 -9.74 13.18
CA SER A 88 -7.78 -8.84 14.29
C SER A 88 -8.87 -7.83 13.92
N ALA A 89 -9.46 -7.20 14.96
CA ALA A 89 -10.48 -6.17 14.79
C ALA A 89 -10.02 -5.01 13.88
N ILE A 90 -8.76 -4.57 14.00
CA ILE A 90 -8.20 -3.48 13.17
C ILE A 90 -8.17 -3.88 11.69
N TYR A 91 -7.77 -5.12 11.39
CA TYR A 91 -7.72 -5.60 10.00
C TYR A 91 -9.11 -5.97 9.43
N SER A 92 -10.13 -6.12 10.28
CA SER A 92 -11.53 -6.31 9.84
C SER A 92 -12.21 -5.01 9.42
N LEU A 93 -11.68 -3.86 9.83
CA LEU A 93 -12.20 -2.56 9.41
C LEU A 93 -11.99 -2.34 7.91
N PRO A 94 -12.95 -1.73 7.20
CA PRO A 94 -12.78 -1.38 5.80
C PRO A 94 -11.53 -0.51 5.58
N TYR A 95 -10.83 -0.75 4.48
CA TYR A 95 -9.77 0.13 4.01
C TYR A 95 -10.29 0.97 2.85
N ARG A 96 -10.39 2.27 3.07
CA ARG A 96 -10.98 3.19 2.11
C ARG A 96 -10.00 4.26 1.68
N THR A 97 -9.93 4.45 0.38
CA THR A 97 -9.19 5.54 -0.24
C THR A 97 -10.09 6.23 -1.27
N GLN A 98 -9.92 7.51 -1.44
CA GLN A 98 -10.57 8.27 -2.50
C GLN A 98 -9.65 9.40 -2.94
N GLY A 99 -9.82 9.85 -4.18
CA GLY A 99 -8.99 10.90 -4.69
C GLY A 99 -9.53 11.58 -5.93
N ILE A 100 -9.03 12.79 -6.13
CA ILE A 100 -9.19 13.55 -7.36
C ILE A 100 -7.80 13.77 -7.93
N ALA A 101 -7.63 13.49 -9.21
CA ALA A 101 -6.40 13.82 -9.94
C ALA A 101 -6.75 14.66 -11.17
N ALA A 102 -5.90 15.62 -11.47
CA ALA A 102 -6.02 16.37 -12.71
C ALA A 102 -4.67 16.50 -13.39
N ARG A 103 -4.71 16.55 -14.71
CA ARG A 103 -3.57 16.79 -15.58
C ARG A 103 -3.96 17.82 -16.65
N LEU A 104 -3.10 18.78 -16.85
CA LEU A 104 -3.20 19.72 -17.96
C LEU A 104 -1.86 19.73 -18.68
N SER A 105 -1.85 19.38 -19.97
CA SER A 105 -0.68 19.47 -20.81
C SER A 105 -0.92 20.42 -21.99
N TYR A 106 0.13 21.14 -22.34
CA TYR A 106 0.15 22.07 -23.44
C TYR A 106 1.40 21.86 -24.28
N SER A 107 1.24 21.84 -25.58
CA SER A 107 2.38 21.88 -26.49
C SER A 107 2.20 22.92 -27.58
N TYR A 108 3.33 23.57 -27.92
CA TYR A 108 3.39 24.58 -28.96
C TYR A 108 4.25 24.08 -30.13
N LYS A 109 3.62 23.96 -31.30
CA LYS A 109 4.24 23.53 -32.56
C LYS A 109 4.98 22.18 -32.46
N GLY A 110 4.61 21.32 -31.50
CA GLY A 110 5.34 20.08 -31.24
C GLY A 110 6.80 20.28 -30.84
N ARG A 111 7.16 21.45 -30.30
CA ARG A 111 8.53 21.82 -29.88
C ARG A 111 8.64 21.98 -28.39
N TYR A 112 7.75 22.78 -27.81
CA TYR A 112 7.73 23.11 -26.39
C TYR A 112 6.56 22.39 -25.73
N PHE A 113 6.83 21.72 -24.62
CA PHE A 113 5.86 20.96 -23.86
C PHE A 113 5.89 21.43 -22.41
N ILE A 114 4.73 21.66 -21.85
CA ILE A 114 4.56 21.91 -20.41
C ILE A 114 3.39 21.08 -19.92
N GLU A 115 3.55 20.48 -18.75
CA GLU A 115 2.51 19.70 -18.11
C GLU A 115 2.45 20.02 -16.62
N GLY A 116 1.26 20.20 -16.11
CA GLY A 116 0.97 20.32 -14.69
C GLY A 116 0.03 19.21 -14.28
N ASN A 117 0.34 18.54 -13.18
CA ASN A 117 -0.49 17.50 -12.59
C ASN A 117 -0.70 17.78 -11.12
N PHE A 118 -1.80 17.34 -10.57
CA PHE A 118 -1.95 17.19 -9.13
C PHE A 118 -2.81 15.99 -8.78
N GLY A 119 -2.54 15.40 -7.62
CA GLY A 119 -3.40 14.46 -6.94
C GLY A 119 -3.81 15.03 -5.58
N TYR A 120 -5.08 14.94 -5.24
CA TYR A 120 -5.62 15.23 -3.92
C TYR A 120 -6.29 13.97 -3.39
N ASN A 121 -5.58 13.24 -2.53
CA ASN A 121 -5.94 11.89 -2.12
C ASN A 121 -6.25 11.84 -0.62
N GLY A 122 -7.28 11.08 -0.27
CA GLY A 122 -7.67 10.81 1.11
C GLY A 122 -7.53 9.33 1.43
N SER A 123 -6.96 9.03 2.61
CA SER A 123 -6.82 7.68 3.14
C SER A 123 -7.36 7.59 4.57
N GLU A 124 -8.05 6.50 4.87
CA GLU A 124 -8.52 6.22 6.23
C GLU A 124 -7.42 5.71 7.17
N ASN A 125 -6.22 5.48 6.67
CA ASN A 125 -5.07 5.12 7.51
C ASN A 125 -4.65 6.26 8.47
N PHE A 126 -5.12 7.48 8.23
CA PHE A 126 -4.79 8.66 9.02
C PHE A 126 -5.98 9.18 9.83
N SER A 127 -5.70 9.91 10.91
CA SER A 127 -6.68 10.58 11.76
C SER A 127 -7.48 11.63 10.96
N LYS A 128 -8.61 12.06 11.49
CA LYS A 128 -9.56 12.95 10.80
C LYS A 128 -8.92 14.24 10.24
N GLY A 129 -7.91 14.79 10.89
CA GLY A 129 -7.19 16.01 10.46
C GLY A 129 -6.18 15.79 9.34
N ASN A 130 -5.63 14.57 9.24
CA ASN A 130 -4.46 14.25 8.40
C ASN A 130 -4.77 13.32 7.22
N LYS A 131 -6.06 13.04 6.98
CA LYS A 131 -6.50 12.10 5.92
C LYS A 131 -6.11 12.51 4.51
N TRP A 132 -6.05 13.82 4.24
CA TRP A 132 -5.92 14.36 2.90
C TRP A 132 -4.51 14.84 2.61
N GLY A 133 -3.96 14.40 1.48
CA GLY A 133 -2.68 14.85 0.96
C GLY A 133 -2.79 15.48 -0.42
N PHE A 134 -2.04 16.56 -0.66
CA PHE A 134 -1.96 17.26 -1.95
C PHE A 134 -0.59 17.06 -2.57
N PHE A 135 -0.56 16.50 -3.79
CA PHE A 135 0.64 16.05 -4.47
C PHE A 135 0.73 16.66 -5.87
N PRO A 136 1.24 17.88 -6.00
CA PRO A 136 1.43 18.53 -7.28
C PRO A 136 2.70 18.07 -7.98
N SER A 137 2.70 18.16 -9.33
CA SER A 137 3.88 17.99 -10.14
C SER A 137 3.83 18.85 -11.38
N VAL A 138 5.01 19.23 -11.89
CA VAL A 138 5.19 19.99 -13.12
C VAL A 138 6.27 19.34 -13.95
N ALA A 139 6.08 19.31 -15.26
CA ALA A 139 7.07 18.83 -16.23
C ALA A 139 7.18 19.77 -17.40
N GLY A 140 8.37 19.85 -17.98
CA GLY A 140 8.64 20.59 -19.21
C GLY A 140 9.50 19.80 -20.17
N GLY A 141 9.35 20.07 -21.45
CA GLY A 141 10.14 19.43 -22.50
C GLY A 141 10.37 20.37 -23.69
N TRP A 142 11.52 20.19 -24.32
CA TRP A 142 11.89 20.92 -25.52
C TRP A 142 12.44 19.94 -26.55
N LEU A 143 11.74 19.82 -27.67
CA LEU A 143 12.18 19.04 -28.83
C LEU A 143 12.97 19.95 -29.76
N VAL A 144 14.28 19.97 -29.59
CA VAL A 144 15.21 20.87 -30.30
C VAL A 144 15.25 20.58 -31.79
N THR A 145 15.14 19.31 -32.17
CA THR A 145 15.17 18.92 -33.59
C THR A 145 14.02 19.49 -34.42
N ASN A 146 12.92 19.92 -33.78
CA ASN A 146 11.83 20.57 -34.49
C ASN A 146 12.07 22.09 -34.72
N GLU A 147 13.21 22.62 -34.27
CA GLU A 147 13.57 24.02 -34.49
C GLU A 147 14.17 24.23 -35.89
N LYS A 148 13.89 25.40 -36.50
CA LYS A 148 14.35 25.73 -37.86
C LYS A 148 15.88 25.68 -38.01
N PHE A 149 16.63 26.04 -36.97
CA PHE A 149 18.08 26.03 -37.01
C PHE A 149 18.68 24.62 -37.03
N MET A 150 17.89 23.60 -36.76
CA MET A 150 18.32 22.19 -36.75
C MET A 150 18.10 21.47 -38.10
N GLU A 151 17.43 22.12 -39.06
CA GLU A 151 17.10 21.48 -40.35
C GLU A 151 18.31 20.85 -41.04
N ASN A 152 19.49 21.50 -41.00
CA ASN A 152 20.71 20.95 -41.61
C ASN A 152 21.36 19.81 -40.81
N ALA A 153 21.00 19.61 -39.55
CA ALA A 153 21.57 18.57 -38.72
C ALA A 153 20.71 17.30 -38.68
N LEU A 154 19.50 17.33 -39.21
CA LEU A 154 18.53 16.22 -39.16
C LEU A 154 19.02 14.94 -39.80
N SER A 155 19.96 15.04 -40.78
CA SER A 155 20.56 13.86 -41.45
C SER A 155 21.40 13.00 -40.51
N VAL A 156 21.91 13.59 -39.43
CA VAL A 156 22.73 12.90 -38.40
C VAL A 156 21.98 12.81 -37.09
N LEU A 157 21.38 13.94 -36.64
CA LEU A 157 20.67 14.05 -35.36
C LEU A 157 19.17 14.04 -35.61
N SER A 158 18.57 12.83 -35.64
CA SER A 158 17.16 12.62 -35.92
C SER A 158 16.24 13.04 -34.76
N LYS A 159 16.75 13.01 -33.53
CA LYS A 159 16.03 13.45 -32.35
C LYS A 159 16.97 14.09 -31.32
N LEU A 160 16.59 15.24 -30.83
CA LEU A 160 17.18 15.83 -29.63
C LEU A 160 16.07 16.45 -28.78
N LYS A 161 15.81 15.86 -27.63
CA LYS A 161 14.78 16.33 -26.69
C LYS A 161 15.36 16.46 -25.30
N PHE A 162 15.17 17.60 -24.69
CA PHE A 162 15.40 17.82 -23.25
C PHE A 162 14.08 17.73 -22.52
N ARG A 163 14.12 17.16 -21.32
CA ARG A 163 12.96 17.08 -20.43
C ARG A 163 13.37 17.30 -18.99
N GLY A 164 12.46 17.82 -18.19
CA GLY A 164 12.64 17.95 -16.77
C GLY A 164 11.31 17.89 -16.05
N SER A 165 11.28 17.32 -14.86
CA SER A 165 10.12 17.29 -14.01
C SER A 165 10.48 17.47 -12.55
N TYR A 166 9.53 18.03 -11.81
CA TYR A 166 9.57 18.11 -10.36
C TYR A 166 8.18 17.81 -9.82
N GLY A 167 8.10 16.96 -8.79
CA GLY A 167 6.80 16.62 -8.23
C GLY A 167 6.89 16.04 -6.83
N LEU A 168 5.73 16.05 -6.18
CA LEU A 168 5.49 15.42 -4.89
C LEU A 168 4.67 14.16 -5.10
N VAL A 169 5.03 13.09 -4.40
CA VAL A 169 4.28 11.82 -4.36
C VAL A 169 4.00 11.47 -2.91
N GLY A 170 2.75 11.15 -2.59
CA GLY A 170 2.35 10.70 -1.28
C GLY A 170 2.28 9.18 -1.19
N ASN A 171 2.62 8.64 -0.01
CA ASN A 171 2.47 7.24 0.33
C ASN A 171 1.71 7.13 1.65
N ASP A 172 0.65 6.32 1.69
CA ASP A 172 -0.16 6.05 2.88
C ASP A 172 0.16 4.70 3.54
N GLN A 173 1.20 4.02 3.06
CA GLN A 173 1.62 2.73 3.59
C GLN A 173 2.47 2.90 4.86
N LEU A 174 1.97 2.40 5.97
CA LEU A 174 2.59 2.52 7.29
C LEU A 174 3.34 1.24 7.69
N ALA A 175 4.28 0.79 6.85
CA ALA A 175 5.05 -0.43 7.09
C ALA A 175 4.16 -1.66 7.43
N GLY A 176 3.02 -1.80 6.77
CA GLY A 176 2.05 -2.88 6.99
C GLY A 176 1.07 -2.66 8.15
N ARG A 177 1.21 -1.58 8.91
CA ARG A 177 0.24 -1.21 9.95
C ARG A 177 -0.95 -0.48 9.33
N ARG A 178 -2.12 -0.66 9.96
CA ARG A 178 -3.33 0.08 9.61
C ARG A 178 -3.81 0.86 10.81
N PHE A 179 -4.39 2.02 10.58
CA PHE A 179 -4.97 2.87 11.62
C PHE A 179 -4.00 3.10 12.79
N ALA A 180 -2.72 3.40 12.47
CA ALA A 180 -1.67 3.56 13.49
C ALA A 180 -1.92 4.75 14.44
N PHE A 181 -2.96 5.55 14.22
CA PHE A 181 -3.44 6.57 15.14
C PHE A 181 -4.31 6.01 16.27
N LEU A 182 -4.68 4.72 16.23
CA LEU A 182 -5.44 4.04 17.27
C LEU A 182 -4.51 3.29 18.22
N SER A 183 -4.71 3.48 19.51
CA SER A 183 -4.09 2.64 20.54
C SER A 183 -4.78 1.29 20.62
N THR A 184 -4.02 0.24 20.89
CA THR A 184 -4.52 -1.13 20.98
C THR A 184 -4.37 -1.70 22.38
N ILE A 185 -5.32 -2.56 22.76
CA ILE A 185 -5.25 -3.37 23.96
C ILE A 185 -5.28 -4.83 23.55
N ASN A 186 -4.25 -5.56 23.90
CA ASN A 186 -4.09 -6.97 23.57
C ASN A 186 -4.55 -7.86 24.72
N SER A 187 -5.00 -9.07 24.39
CA SER A 187 -5.20 -10.14 25.37
C SER A 187 -3.86 -10.84 25.59
N GLY A 188 -3.52 -11.09 26.82
CA GLY A 188 -2.26 -11.72 27.20
C GLY A 188 -2.45 -12.76 28.29
N ASN A 189 -1.32 -13.27 28.76
CA ASN A 189 -1.28 -14.19 29.85
C ASN A 189 -1.93 -13.56 31.08
N GLY A 190 -2.93 -14.23 31.61
CA GLY A 190 -3.58 -13.85 32.85
C GLY A 190 -2.90 -14.48 34.06
N PHE A 191 -3.63 -14.51 35.14
CA PHE A 191 -3.22 -15.15 36.36
C PHE A 191 -4.01 -16.45 36.57
N THR A 192 -3.33 -17.52 36.93
CA THR A 192 -3.96 -18.80 37.34
C THR A 192 -3.89 -18.95 38.83
N TYR A 193 -4.97 -19.42 39.45
CA TYR A 193 -5.08 -19.59 40.88
C TYR A 193 -5.83 -20.89 41.23
N GLY A 194 -5.89 -21.19 42.55
CA GLY A 194 -6.42 -22.43 43.08
C GLY A 194 -5.32 -23.45 43.34
N LEU A 195 -5.62 -24.44 44.21
CA LEU A 195 -4.68 -25.50 44.63
C LEU A 195 -4.07 -26.29 43.47
N THR A 196 -4.79 -26.39 42.34
CA THR A 196 -4.38 -27.12 41.14
C THR A 196 -4.06 -26.21 39.97
N GLY A 197 -4.11 -24.86 40.17
CA GLY A 197 -3.86 -23.90 39.10
C GLY A 197 -4.86 -23.93 37.93
N ASN A 198 -6.05 -24.50 38.15
CA ASN A 198 -7.05 -24.76 37.12
C ASN A 198 -8.05 -23.60 36.92
N GLN A 199 -7.96 -22.56 37.72
CA GLN A 199 -8.78 -21.36 37.56
C GLN A 199 -7.90 -20.23 37.02
N GLY A 200 -8.32 -19.63 35.91
CA GLY A 200 -7.58 -18.57 35.25
C GLY A 200 -8.41 -17.32 35.01
N ILE A 201 -7.80 -16.17 35.19
CA ILE A 201 -8.35 -14.86 34.77
C ILE A 201 -7.52 -14.39 33.59
N GLY A 202 -8.18 -14.09 32.46
CA GLY A 202 -7.50 -13.56 31.28
C GLY A 202 -6.89 -12.19 31.56
N GLY A 203 -5.65 -12.00 31.15
CA GLY A 203 -4.94 -10.73 31.24
C GLY A 203 -5.22 -9.82 30.06
N LYS A 204 -5.04 -8.51 30.29
CA LYS A 204 -5.02 -7.47 29.25
C LYS A 204 -3.75 -6.67 29.43
N PHE A 205 -3.14 -6.25 28.33
CA PHE A 205 -1.98 -5.36 28.36
C PHE A 205 -2.06 -4.35 27.23
N GLU A 206 -1.41 -3.23 27.43
CA GLU A 206 -1.30 -2.19 26.42
C GLU A 206 -0.50 -2.71 25.23
N GLY A 207 -1.05 -2.52 24.04
CA GLY A 207 -0.37 -2.81 22.78
C GLY A 207 0.34 -1.58 22.24
N ASP A 208 0.15 -1.33 20.97
CA ASP A 208 0.73 -0.16 20.31
C ASP A 208 -0.01 1.12 20.73
N PHE A 209 0.74 2.17 21.04
CA PHE A 209 0.19 3.51 21.22
C PHE A 209 -0.17 4.14 19.88
N GLY A 210 -1.30 4.83 19.84
CA GLY A 210 -1.74 5.58 18.67
C GLY A 210 -0.92 6.86 18.47
N VAL A 211 -0.63 7.19 17.22
CA VAL A 211 0.05 8.41 16.81
C VAL A 211 -0.95 9.29 16.04
N GLU A 212 -1.56 10.25 16.72
CA GLU A 212 -2.64 11.08 16.16
C GLU A 212 -2.16 12.02 15.03
N ASP A 213 -0.93 12.52 15.13
CA ASP A 213 -0.34 13.47 14.15
C ASP A 213 0.25 12.80 12.92
N LEU A 214 0.04 11.50 12.77
CA LEU A 214 0.54 10.75 11.63
C LEU A 214 -0.09 11.24 10.33
N SER A 215 0.74 11.51 9.33
CA SER A 215 0.34 11.96 8.01
C SER A 215 1.04 11.19 6.88
N TRP A 216 0.81 11.61 5.66
CA TRP A 216 1.40 11.02 4.47
C TRP A 216 2.92 11.10 4.45
N GLU A 217 3.59 9.99 4.15
CA GLU A 217 4.99 10.00 3.72
C GLU A 217 5.07 10.74 2.38
N THR A 218 5.97 11.71 2.27
CA THR A 218 6.12 12.55 1.07
C THR A 218 7.44 12.28 0.40
N VAL A 219 7.40 12.06 -0.91
CA VAL A 219 8.58 11.89 -1.75
C VAL A 219 8.67 13.06 -2.72
N LYS A 220 9.74 13.84 -2.62
CA LYS A 220 10.11 14.89 -3.58
C LYS A 220 10.95 14.26 -4.67
N LYS A 221 10.48 14.34 -5.92
CA LYS A 221 11.17 13.76 -7.07
C LYS A 221 11.56 14.84 -8.04
N THR A 222 12.81 14.81 -8.48
CA THR A 222 13.35 15.63 -9.57
C THR A 222 13.92 14.71 -10.62
N ASP A 223 13.58 14.94 -11.87
CA ASP A 223 14.10 14.19 -13.01
C ASP A 223 14.49 15.17 -14.11
N ILE A 224 15.68 14.98 -14.69
CA ILE A 224 16.20 15.73 -15.84
C ILE A 224 16.73 14.72 -16.83
N GLY A 225 16.20 14.75 -18.06
CA GLY A 225 16.56 13.78 -19.08
C GLY A 225 16.86 14.38 -20.43
N VAL A 226 17.67 13.67 -21.21
CA VAL A 226 17.97 13.95 -22.60
C VAL A 226 17.71 12.72 -23.44
N GLU A 227 17.08 12.92 -24.61
CA GLU A 227 16.84 11.88 -25.60
C GLU A 227 17.53 12.28 -26.90
N ILE A 228 18.42 11.43 -27.40
CA ILE A 228 19.23 11.64 -28.59
C ILE A 228 18.96 10.52 -29.57
N GLY A 229 18.49 10.82 -30.77
CA GLY A 229 18.37 9.91 -31.88
C GLY A 229 19.43 10.23 -32.95
N LEU A 230 20.15 9.23 -33.41
CA LEU A 230 21.19 9.37 -34.44
C LEU A 230 20.87 8.46 -35.64
N TRP A 231 20.95 9.02 -36.84
CA TRP A 231 20.76 8.32 -38.12
C TRP A 231 19.49 7.47 -38.22
N ASP A 232 18.43 7.84 -37.46
CA ASP A 232 17.18 7.08 -37.34
C ASP A 232 17.34 5.61 -36.89
N CYS A 233 18.51 5.22 -36.41
CA CYS A 233 18.80 3.84 -36.02
C CYS A 233 19.36 3.70 -34.59
N VAL A 234 19.94 4.74 -34.01
CA VAL A 234 20.47 4.72 -32.64
C VAL A 234 19.67 5.68 -31.78
N ASN A 235 19.09 5.18 -30.68
CA ASN A 235 18.42 5.99 -29.69
C ASN A 235 19.14 5.88 -28.35
N ILE A 236 19.54 7.01 -27.81
CA ILE A 236 20.21 7.14 -26.50
C ILE A 236 19.29 7.96 -25.59
N GLN A 237 19.03 7.45 -24.41
CA GLN A 237 18.30 8.17 -23.36
C GLN A 237 19.15 8.18 -22.10
N ALA A 238 19.34 9.34 -21.50
CA ALA A 238 20.02 9.51 -20.24
C ALA A 238 19.17 10.36 -19.32
N ASP A 239 19.03 9.87 -18.08
CA ASP A 239 18.23 10.52 -17.05
C ASP A 239 19.06 10.66 -15.77
N TYR A 240 18.99 11.83 -15.17
CA TYR A 240 19.42 12.10 -13.82
C TYR A 240 18.18 12.27 -12.94
N PHE A 241 18.05 11.46 -11.91
CA PHE A 241 16.96 11.57 -10.95
C PHE A 241 17.48 11.76 -9.53
N HIS A 242 16.72 12.50 -8.75
CA HIS A 242 16.96 12.72 -7.34
C HIS A 242 15.64 12.57 -6.57
N GLU A 243 15.66 11.75 -5.52
CA GLU A 243 14.52 11.55 -4.63
C GLU A 243 14.89 11.89 -3.20
N LYS A 244 14.02 12.64 -2.52
CA LYS A 244 14.08 12.90 -1.09
C LYS A 244 12.77 12.48 -0.44
N ARG A 245 12.85 11.57 0.53
CA ARG A 245 11.70 11.09 1.29
C ARG A 245 11.67 11.77 2.65
N GLU A 246 10.48 12.21 3.05
CA GLU A 246 10.20 12.89 4.31
C GLU A 246 8.99 12.23 4.98
N ASP A 247 8.88 12.37 6.30
CA ASP A 247 7.77 11.85 7.12
C ASP A 247 7.61 10.33 7.04
N ILE A 248 8.72 9.60 6.94
CA ILE A 248 8.73 8.14 6.88
C ILE A 248 8.28 7.56 8.21
N PHE A 249 7.23 6.75 8.19
CA PHE A 249 6.80 6.03 9.39
C PHE A 249 7.82 4.97 9.78
N MET A 250 8.38 5.10 10.98
CA MET A 250 9.34 4.17 11.55
C MET A 250 8.98 3.82 12.99
N GLN A 251 9.10 2.54 13.34
CA GLN A 251 8.98 2.12 14.72
C GLN A 251 10.20 2.61 15.52
N ARG A 252 9.96 3.43 16.53
CA ARG A 252 11.02 3.85 17.45
C ARG A 252 11.43 2.67 18.32
N LYS A 253 12.62 2.16 18.14
CA LYS A 253 13.26 1.20 19.04
C LYS A 253 14.06 2.00 20.05
N THR A 254 13.53 2.19 21.25
CA THR A 254 14.31 2.70 22.37
C THR A 254 15.20 1.56 22.82
N ILE A 255 16.50 1.76 22.73
CA ILE A 255 17.48 0.94 23.46
C ILE A 255 17.41 1.43 24.90
N PRO A 256 17.12 0.56 25.88
CA PRO A 256 17.15 0.94 27.29
C PRO A 256 18.54 1.35 27.73
#